data_af07c9606a41fe37d2d0b2fe5b544942
#
_entry.id   af07c9606a41fe37d2d0b2fe5b544942
#
_cell.length_a   1.000
_cell.length_b   1.000
_cell.length_c   1.000
_cell.angle_alpha   90.00
_cell.angle_beta   90.00
_cell.angle_gamma   90.00
#
_symmetry.space_group_name_H-M   'P 1'
#
loop_
_entity.id
_entity.type
_entity.pdbx_description
1 polymer ?
#
loop_
_entity_poly.entity_id
_entity_poly.type
_entity_poly.pdbx_seq_one_letter_code
_entity_poly.pdbx_strand_id
1 'polypeptide(L)'
;MKEIGEALKEARENIGLSMEEVASDLKLRPTQLENIETGNVEAFKDVFYLKSLIRDYAKYLGLDYDEMVDEFNEYLFDHTSRISLDDIKKAKKKKKKKEKNTNRIASPYTMQKKYTLSAKNVLLILVIILVVVGTILLISNIKPKKDSPEPTSQVIGG
;
A
#
# COMPACT_ATOMS: atom_id res chain seq x y z
N MET A 1 26.95 7.03 5.70
CA MET A 1 27.18 6.20 4.48
C MET A 1 28.65 5.95 4.18
N LYS A 2 29.53 6.95 4.32
CA LYS A 2 30.96 6.75 4.11
C LYS A 2 31.56 5.72 5.10
N GLU A 3 31.14 5.79 6.36
CA GLU A 3 31.54 4.87 7.43
C GLU A 3 31.16 3.42 7.10
N ILE A 4 29.93 3.19 6.64
CA ILE A 4 29.45 1.88 6.19
C ILE A 4 30.30 1.36 5.03
N GLY A 5 30.57 2.20 4.04
CA GLY A 5 31.42 1.84 2.90
C GLY A 5 32.83 1.47 3.29
N GLU A 6 33.44 2.23 4.20
CA GLU A 6 34.77 1.98 4.73
C GLU A 6 34.84 0.66 5.54
N ALA A 7 33.83 0.38 6.38
CA ALA A 7 33.72 -0.86 7.14
C ALA A 7 33.58 -2.09 6.21
N LEU A 8 32.78 -2.00 5.17
CA LEU A 8 32.64 -3.08 4.18
C LEU A 8 33.94 -3.33 3.42
N LYS A 9 34.63 -2.25 2.99
CA LYS A 9 35.91 -2.32 2.32
C LYS A 9 36.95 -2.96 3.20
N GLU A 10 37.09 -2.51 4.44
CA GLU A 10 38.06 -3.05 5.41
C GLU A 10 37.81 -4.53 5.66
N ALA A 11 36.57 -4.95 5.84
CA ALA A 11 36.22 -6.35 6.02
C ALA A 11 36.60 -7.19 4.79
N ARG A 12 36.34 -6.70 3.57
CA ARG A 12 36.76 -7.37 2.32
C ARG A 12 38.27 -7.52 2.24
N GLU A 13 39.00 -6.45 2.50
CA GLU A 13 40.48 -6.44 2.46
C GLU A 13 41.09 -7.34 3.53
N ASN A 14 40.51 -7.38 4.73
CA ASN A 14 40.97 -8.26 5.82
C ASN A 14 40.82 -9.76 5.49
N ILE A 15 39.83 -10.13 4.67
CA ILE A 15 39.63 -11.50 4.21
C ILE A 15 40.49 -11.79 2.96
N GLY A 16 41.08 -10.75 2.36
CA GLY A 16 41.95 -10.87 1.18
C GLY A 16 41.20 -11.04 -0.13
N LEU A 17 39.93 -10.64 -0.19
CA LEU A 17 39.09 -10.73 -1.40
C LEU A 17 39.33 -9.54 -2.31
N SER A 18 39.43 -9.80 -3.62
CA SER A 18 39.44 -8.75 -4.64
C SER A 18 38.07 -8.20 -4.91
N MET A 19 37.99 -6.99 -5.46
CA MET A 19 36.73 -6.34 -5.88
C MET A 19 36.00 -7.18 -6.92
N GLU A 20 36.75 -7.76 -7.86
CA GLU A 20 36.23 -8.56 -8.98
C GLU A 20 35.63 -9.88 -8.50
N GLU A 21 36.26 -10.55 -7.53
CA GLU A 21 35.75 -11.79 -6.95
C GLU A 21 34.41 -11.55 -6.27
N VAL A 22 34.35 -10.57 -5.37
CA VAL A 22 33.12 -10.22 -4.65
C VAL A 22 32.03 -9.80 -5.62
N ALA A 23 32.35 -8.96 -6.61
CA ALA A 23 31.39 -8.53 -7.62
C ALA A 23 30.83 -9.70 -8.42
N SER A 24 31.68 -10.67 -8.78
CA SER A 24 31.25 -11.90 -9.46
C SER A 24 30.32 -12.75 -8.62
N ASP A 25 30.67 -12.97 -7.35
CA ASP A 25 29.90 -13.81 -6.43
C ASP A 25 28.53 -13.22 -6.10
N LEU A 26 28.49 -11.90 -5.87
CA LEU A 26 27.25 -11.15 -5.62
C LEU A 26 26.47 -10.81 -6.90
N LYS A 27 26.99 -11.17 -8.08
CA LYS A 27 26.41 -10.84 -9.40
C LYS A 27 26.21 -9.32 -9.59
N LEU A 28 27.15 -8.55 -9.08
CA LEU A 28 27.19 -7.10 -9.20
C LEU A 28 28.25 -6.67 -10.23
N ARG A 29 28.15 -5.42 -10.65
CA ARG A 29 29.26 -4.80 -11.41
C ARG A 29 30.31 -4.30 -10.43
N PRO A 30 31.62 -4.43 -10.71
CA PRO A 30 32.68 -3.88 -9.88
C PRO A 30 32.47 -2.41 -9.51
N THR A 31 31.99 -1.61 -10.48
CA THR A 31 31.66 -0.19 -10.25
C THR A 31 30.53 0.04 -9.24
N GLN A 32 29.58 -0.90 -9.09
CA GLN A 32 28.54 -0.81 -8.06
C GLN A 32 29.14 -1.06 -6.68
N LEU A 33 30.01 -2.05 -6.57
CA LEU A 33 30.70 -2.36 -5.33
C LEU A 33 31.60 -1.21 -4.90
N GLU A 34 32.37 -0.63 -5.84
CA GLU A 34 33.19 0.56 -5.61
C GLU A 34 32.35 1.76 -5.12
N ASN A 35 31.17 2.00 -5.72
CA ASN A 35 30.28 3.06 -5.27
C ASN A 35 29.71 2.81 -3.86
N ILE A 36 29.52 1.55 -3.47
CA ILE A 36 29.11 1.20 -2.09
C ILE A 36 30.27 1.50 -1.13
N GLU A 37 31.49 1.02 -1.43
CA GLU A 37 32.66 1.20 -0.58
C GLU A 37 33.08 2.68 -0.45
N THR A 38 32.90 3.47 -1.49
CA THR A 38 33.17 4.92 -1.45
C THR A 38 32.03 5.74 -0.85
N GLY A 39 30.89 5.11 -0.54
CA GLY A 39 29.73 5.80 0.01
C GLY A 39 28.98 6.69 -0.99
N ASN A 40 29.14 6.47 -2.29
CA ASN A 40 28.53 7.23 -3.36
C ASN A 40 27.07 6.80 -3.60
N VAL A 41 26.16 7.31 -2.77
CA VAL A 41 24.70 7.00 -2.86
C VAL A 41 24.08 7.49 -4.13
N GLU A 42 24.55 8.60 -4.69
CA GLU A 42 23.99 9.24 -5.89
C GLU A 42 24.15 8.40 -7.17
N ALA A 43 25.10 7.45 -7.18
CA ALA A 43 25.26 6.49 -8.26
C ALA A 43 24.06 5.51 -8.38
N PHE A 44 23.23 5.42 -7.35
CA PHE A 44 22.11 4.50 -7.29
C PHE A 44 20.79 5.26 -7.47
N LYS A 45 19.97 4.83 -8.45
CA LYS A 45 18.66 5.44 -8.70
C LYS A 45 17.62 5.10 -7.65
N ASP A 46 17.80 3.96 -6.98
CA ASP A 46 16.89 3.42 -5.98
C ASP A 46 17.63 3.14 -4.68
N VAL A 47 17.22 3.83 -3.64
CA VAL A 47 17.79 3.72 -2.30
C VAL A 47 17.46 2.37 -1.65
N PHE A 48 16.28 1.81 -1.94
CA PHE A 48 15.91 0.48 -1.43
C PHE A 48 16.76 -0.62 -2.06
N TYR A 49 17.08 -0.46 -3.35
CA TYR A 49 18.02 -1.35 -4.02
C TYR A 49 19.43 -1.24 -3.39
N LEU A 50 19.94 -0.03 -3.17
CA LEU A 50 21.22 0.16 -2.47
C LEU A 50 21.23 -0.48 -1.08
N LYS A 51 20.15 -0.33 -0.31
CA LYS A 51 19.97 -0.97 0.98
C LYS A 51 20.07 -2.50 0.89
N SER A 52 19.47 -3.11 -0.12
CA SER A 52 19.59 -4.57 -0.32
C SER A 52 21.00 -5.00 -0.67
N LEU A 53 21.72 -4.20 -1.47
CA LEU A 53 23.11 -4.48 -1.81
C LEU A 53 24.04 -4.40 -0.58
N ILE A 54 23.86 -3.39 0.27
CA ILE A 54 24.62 -3.26 1.54
C ILE A 54 24.39 -4.49 2.42
N ARG A 55 23.11 -4.92 2.58
CA ARG A 55 22.76 -6.11 3.34
C ARG A 55 23.43 -7.37 2.78
N ASP A 56 23.32 -7.59 1.48
CA ASP A 56 23.87 -8.79 0.84
C ASP A 56 25.39 -8.80 0.91
N TYR A 57 26.01 -7.64 0.76
CA TYR A 57 27.47 -7.51 0.88
C TYR A 57 27.96 -7.72 2.32
N ALA A 58 27.32 -7.10 3.32
CA ALA A 58 27.65 -7.30 4.73
C ALA A 58 27.51 -8.79 5.12
N LYS A 59 26.43 -9.43 4.68
CA LYS A 59 26.20 -10.86 4.90
C LYS A 59 27.26 -11.75 4.26
N TYR A 60 27.69 -11.42 3.04
CA TYR A 60 28.75 -12.14 2.33
C TYR A 60 30.10 -12.05 3.06
N LEU A 61 30.39 -10.87 3.64
CA LEU A 61 31.61 -10.64 4.43
C LEU A 61 31.55 -11.18 5.87
N GLY A 62 30.40 -11.70 6.30
CA GLY A 62 30.19 -12.19 7.67
C GLY A 62 30.02 -11.10 8.72
N LEU A 63 29.71 -9.87 8.31
CA LEU A 63 29.38 -8.76 9.20
C LEU A 63 27.94 -8.85 9.71
N ASP A 64 27.65 -8.11 10.78
CA ASP A 64 26.27 -7.92 11.22
C ASP A 64 25.53 -7.04 10.20
N TYR A 65 24.78 -7.72 9.33
CA TYR A 65 24.04 -7.06 8.24
C TYR A 65 22.83 -6.26 8.75
N ASP A 66 22.28 -6.60 9.91
CA ASP A 66 21.15 -5.86 10.49
C ASP A 66 21.66 -4.53 11.07
N GLU A 67 22.78 -4.52 11.76
CA GLU A 67 23.45 -3.30 12.24
C GLU A 67 23.81 -2.37 11.06
N MET A 68 24.40 -2.90 9.99
CA MET A 68 24.73 -2.12 8.78
C MET A 68 23.51 -1.51 8.12
N VAL A 69 22.40 -2.23 8.10
CA VAL A 69 21.13 -1.74 7.55
C VAL A 69 20.51 -0.67 8.44
N ASP A 70 20.60 -0.80 9.75
CA ASP A 70 20.09 0.19 10.69
C ASP A 70 20.90 1.48 10.62
N GLU A 71 22.22 1.41 10.54
CA GLU A 71 23.10 2.56 10.32
C GLU A 71 22.79 3.25 8.98
N PHE A 72 22.50 2.49 7.94
CA PHE A 72 22.07 3.04 6.66
C PHE A 72 20.72 3.73 6.75
N ASN A 73 19.75 3.20 7.51
CA ASN A 73 18.46 3.82 7.73
C ASN A 73 18.62 5.15 8.50
N GLU A 74 19.50 5.20 9.49
CA GLU A 74 19.81 6.42 10.23
C GLU A 74 20.44 7.49 9.33
N TYR A 75 21.40 7.10 8.51
CA TYR A 75 21.97 7.97 7.47
C TYR A 75 20.88 8.55 6.56
N LEU A 76 19.94 7.72 6.09
CA LEU A 76 18.85 8.17 5.24
C LEU A 76 17.92 9.14 5.97
N PHE A 77 17.60 8.88 7.22
CA PHE A 77 16.78 9.74 8.05
C PHE A 77 17.41 11.12 8.20
N ASP A 78 18.69 11.16 8.52
CA ASP A 78 19.44 12.41 8.65
C ASP A 78 19.52 13.18 7.33
N HIS A 79 19.72 12.47 6.22
CA HIS A 79 19.82 13.07 4.91
C HIS A 79 18.45 13.62 4.42
N THR A 80 17.35 12.91 4.70
CA THR A 80 16.00 13.35 4.33
C THR A 80 15.46 14.42 5.26
N SER A 81 15.85 14.42 6.53
CA SER A 81 15.47 15.44 7.52
C SER A 81 16.03 16.83 7.18
N ARG A 82 17.13 16.88 6.43
CA ARG A 82 17.73 18.14 5.92
C ARG A 82 16.99 18.73 4.73
N ILE A 83 16.01 18.02 4.16
CA ILE A 83 15.13 18.61 3.14
C ILE A 83 14.28 19.68 3.83
N SER A 84 14.64 20.95 3.62
CA SER A 84 14.00 22.07 4.28
C SER A 84 12.49 22.06 3.96
N LEU A 85 11.66 22.38 4.96
CA LEU A 85 10.21 22.56 4.79
C LEU A 85 9.88 23.53 3.64
N ASP A 86 10.82 24.39 3.26
CA ASP A 86 10.69 25.31 2.15
C ASP A 86 10.83 24.62 0.77
N ASP A 87 11.63 23.59 0.65
CA ASP A 87 11.74 22.81 -0.59
C ASP A 87 10.50 21.93 -0.78
N ILE A 88 9.93 21.40 0.28
CA ILE A 88 8.63 20.72 0.25
C ILE A 88 7.50 21.67 -0.14
N LYS A 89 7.51 22.92 0.39
CA LYS A 89 6.55 23.97 0.02
C LYS A 89 6.71 24.40 -1.45
N LYS A 90 7.95 24.55 -1.94
CA LYS A 90 8.26 24.87 -3.33
C LYS A 90 7.83 23.74 -4.28
N ALA A 91 8.09 22.48 -3.92
CA ALA A 91 7.66 21.32 -4.70
C ALA A 91 6.12 21.22 -4.76
N LYS A 92 5.42 21.42 -3.62
CA LYS A 92 3.95 21.47 -3.58
C LYS A 92 3.37 22.62 -4.41
N LYS A 93 3.99 23.81 -4.38
CA LYS A 93 3.56 24.96 -5.23
C LYS A 93 3.77 24.66 -6.72
N LYS A 94 4.90 24.05 -7.11
CA LYS A 94 5.16 23.63 -8.51
C LYS A 94 4.17 22.57 -8.99
N LYS A 95 3.82 21.61 -8.14
CA LYS A 95 2.84 20.55 -8.45
C LYS A 95 1.43 21.15 -8.64
N LYS A 96 0.99 22.02 -7.72
CA LYS A 96 -0.29 22.75 -7.85
C LYS A 96 -0.38 23.65 -9.09
N LYS A 97 0.74 24.25 -9.51
CA LYS A 97 0.80 25.10 -10.71
C LYS A 97 0.79 24.28 -12.01
N LYS A 98 1.39 23.09 -12.01
CA LYS A 98 1.30 22.11 -13.11
C LYS A 98 -0.09 21.51 -13.22
N GLU A 99 -0.76 21.17 -12.11
CA GLU A 99 -2.13 20.62 -12.11
C GLU A 99 -3.19 21.63 -12.58
N LYS A 100 -2.96 22.93 -12.41
CA LYS A 100 -3.85 23.98 -12.94
C LYS A 100 -3.73 24.17 -14.45
N ASN A 101 -2.61 23.78 -15.06
CA ASN A 101 -2.33 24.05 -16.47
C ASN A 101 -2.39 22.82 -17.39
N THR A 102 -2.58 21.64 -16.82
CA THR A 102 -2.89 20.44 -17.58
C THR A 102 -4.40 20.22 -17.50
N ASN A 103 -5.11 20.48 -18.61
CA ASN A 103 -6.39 19.85 -18.85
C ASN A 103 -6.21 18.37 -18.55
N ARG A 104 -6.85 17.88 -17.48
CA ARG A 104 -6.75 16.50 -17.04
C ARG A 104 -7.16 15.60 -18.21
N ILE A 105 -6.19 15.03 -18.89
CA ILE A 105 -6.43 13.90 -19.75
C ILE A 105 -6.73 12.75 -18.79
N ALA A 106 -8.01 12.61 -18.46
CA ALA A 106 -8.47 11.51 -17.65
C ALA A 106 -8.27 10.22 -18.47
N SER A 107 -7.39 9.35 -18.02
CA SER A 107 -7.25 8.02 -18.61
C SER A 107 -8.61 7.31 -18.55
N PRO A 108 -9.07 6.67 -19.64
CA PRO A 108 -10.34 5.94 -19.67
C PRO A 108 -10.46 4.87 -18.58
N TYR A 109 -9.33 4.36 -18.08
CA TYR A 109 -9.25 3.32 -17.05
C TYR A 109 -9.36 3.83 -15.60
N THR A 110 -9.25 5.14 -15.37
CA THR A 110 -9.32 5.75 -14.04
C THR A 110 -10.63 6.51 -13.79
N MET A 111 -11.56 6.49 -14.73
CA MET A 111 -12.89 7.02 -14.50
C MET A 111 -13.66 6.10 -13.53
N GLN A 112 -13.54 6.35 -12.24
CA GLN A 112 -14.51 5.85 -11.28
C GLN A 112 -15.87 6.48 -11.62
N LYS A 113 -16.78 5.65 -12.10
CA LYS A 113 -18.16 6.03 -12.37
C LYS A 113 -18.79 6.46 -11.05
N LYS A 114 -18.80 7.76 -10.76
CA LYS A 114 -19.56 8.30 -9.62
C LYS A 114 -21.03 8.08 -9.93
N TYR A 115 -21.62 7.09 -9.30
CA TYR A 115 -23.07 6.92 -9.30
C TYR A 115 -23.67 8.05 -8.46
N THR A 116 -23.98 9.17 -9.11
CA THR A 116 -24.79 10.20 -8.49
C THR A 116 -26.24 9.67 -8.54
N LEU A 117 -26.70 9.14 -7.41
CA LEU A 117 -28.10 8.83 -7.22
C LEU A 117 -28.89 10.15 -7.42
N SER A 118 -29.58 10.25 -8.55
CA SER A 118 -30.45 11.40 -8.80
C SER A 118 -31.50 11.45 -7.69
N ALA A 119 -31.80 12.65 -7.18
CA ALA A 119 -32.81 12.85 -6.14
C ALA A 119 -34.15 12.18 -6.49
N LYS A 120 -34.49 12.10 -7.78
CA LYS A 120 -35.67 11.38 -8.30
C LYS A 120 -35.60 9.87 -8.03
N ASN A 121 -34.42 9.24 -8.16
CA ASN A 121 -34.24 7.80 -7.89
C ASN A 121 -34.33 7.48 -6.40
N VAL A 122 -33.80 8.37 -5.55
CA VAL A 122 -33.93 8.25 -4.08
C VAL A 122 -35.40 8.35 -3.65
N LEU A 123 -36.14 9.31 -4.21
CA LEU A 123 -37.58 9.48 -3.94
C LEU A 123 -38.38 8.24 -4.39
N LEU A 124 -38.07 7.67 -5.55
CA LEU A 124 -38.71 6.48 -6.07
C LEU A 124 -38.48 5.26 -5.17
N ILE A 125 -37.28 5.08 -4.67
CA ILE A 125 -36.93 4.01 -3.71
C ILE A 125 -37.72 4.19 -2.41
N LEU A 126 -37.84 5.42 -1.89
CA LEU A 126 -38.60 5.72 -0.68
C LEU A 126 -40.11 5.38 -0.85
N VAL A 127 -40.70 5.70 -2.01
CA VAL A 127 -42.10 5.35 -2.31
C VAL A 127 -42.29 3.84 -2.36
N ILE A 128 -41.38 3.09 -2.99
CA ILE A 128 -41.44 1.62 -3.04
C ILE A 128 -41.40 1.03 -1.63
N ILE A 129 -40.50 1.51 -0.77
CA ILE A 129 -40.38 1.05 0.62
C ILE A 129 -41.72 1.32 1.38
N LEU A 130 -42.30 2.49 1.21
CA LEU A 130 -43.57 2.85 1.85
C LEU A 130 -44.72 1.93 1.41
N VAL A 131 -44.81 1.60 0.11
CA VAL A 131 -45.79 0.66 -0.41
C VAL A 131 -45.63 -0.73 0.15
N VAL A 132 -44.38 -1.22 0.21
CA VAL A 132 -44.07 -2.56 0.77
C VAL A 132 -44.40 -2.63 2.26
N VAL A 133 -44.05 -1.62 3.03
CA VAL A 133 -44.41 -1.56 4.47
C VAL A 133 -45.94 -1.49 4.64
N GLY A 134 -46.62 -0.68 3.83
CA GLY A 134 -48.08 -0.59 3.85
C GLY A 134 -48.79 -1.91 3.54
N THR A 135 -48.31 -2.68 2.55
CA THR A 135 -48.84 -4.00 2.22
C THR A 135 -48.60 -5.02 3.32
N ILE A 136 -47.43 -5.01 3.95
CA ILE A 136 -47.13 -5.89 5.08
C ILE A 136 -48.06 -5.59 6.28
N LEU A 137 -48.28 -4.33 6.60
CA LEU A 137 -49.18 -3.94 7.68
C LEU A 137 -50.65 -4.31 7.38
N LEU A 138 -51.12 -4.19 6.14
CA LEU A 138 -52.44 -4.64 5.74
C LEU A 138 -52.61 -6.15 5.88
N ILE A 139 -51.64 -6.94 5.46
CA ILE A 139 -51.65 -8.40 5.58
C ILE A 139 -51.59 -8.84 7.05
N SER A 140 -50.80 -8.17 7.89
CA SER A 140 -50.71 -8.48 9.32
C SER A 140 -51.99 -8.13 10.10
N ASN A 141 -52.79 -7.23 9.59
CA ASN A 141 -54.06 -6.83 10.22
C ASN A 141 -55.27 -7.70 9.80
N ILE A 142 -55.11 -8.52 8.75
CA ILE A 142 -56.08 -9.52 8.35
C ILE A 142 -55.85 -10.78 9.20
N LYS A 143 -56.49 -10.85 10.39
CA LYS A 143 -56.50 -12.07 11.20
C LYS A 143 -57.25 -13.17 10.44
N PRO A 144 -56.64 -14.35 10.23
CA PRO A 144 -57.40 -15.50 9.69
C PRO A 144 -58.44 -15.93 10.70
N LYS A 145 -59.73 -15.95 10.28
CA LYS A 145 -60.84 -16.50 11.05
C LYS A 145 -60.57 -17.98 11.23
N LYS A 146 -60.36 -18.38 12.46
CA LYS A 146 -60.19 -19.78 12.88
C LYS A 146 -61.52 -20.48 12.79
N ASP A 147 -61.77 -21.25 11.74
CA ASP A 147 -62.89 -22.15 11.66
C ASP A 147 -62.61 -23.30 12.66
N SER A 148 -63.53 -23.38 13.66
CA SER A 148 -63.56 -24.48 14.64
C SER A 148 -64.11 -25.72 13.98
N PRO A 149 -63.54 -26.91 14.14
CA PRO A 149 -64.18 -28.16 13.72
C PRO A 149 -65.24 -28.53 14.73
N GLU A 150 -66.48 -28.80 14.21
CA GLU A 150 -67.57 -29.39 14.97
C GLU A 150 -67.22 -30.80 15.46
N PRO A 151 -67.64 -31.18 16.68
CA PRO A 151 -67.44 -32.53 17.15
C PRO A 151 -68.55 -33.46 16.59
N THR A 152 -68.12 -34.40 15.78
CA THR A 152 -69.01 -35.51 15.33
C THR A 152 -69.31 -36.44 16.51
N SER A 153 -70.54 -36.46 16.97
CA SER A 153 -71.09 -37.34 17.91
C SER A 153 -71.15 -38.81 17.36
N GLN A 154 -70.45 -39.69 17.97
CA GLN A 154 -70.60 -41.15 17.72
C GLN A 154 -71.85 -41.63 18.31
N VAL A 155 -72.73 -42.21 17.49
CA VAL A 155 -73.82 -43.03 17.90
C VAL A 155 -73.35 -44.45 18.03
N ILE A 156 -73.49 -44.96 19.22
CA ILE A 156 -73.31 -46.40 19.59
C ILE A 156 -74.62 -47.09 19.23
N GLY A 157 -74.52 -48.18 18.53
CA GLY A 157 -75.64 -49.04 18.28
C GLY A 157 -75.24 -50.50 18.07
N GLY A 158 -75.61 -51.39 19.00
CA GLY A 158 -75.84 -52.79 18.81
C GLY A 158 -74.73 -53.78 19.04
#